data_110238aca81310bf9f5e7f908fa93786
#
_entry.id   110238aca81310bf9f5e7f908fa93786
#
_cell.length_a   1.000
_cell.length_b   1.000
_cell.length_c   1.000
_cell.angle_alpha   90.00
_cell.angle_beta   90.00
_cell.angle_gamma   90.00
#
_symmetry.space_group_name_H-M   'P 1'
#
loop_
_entity.id
_entity.type
_entity.pdbx_description
1 polymer ?
#
loop_
_entity_poly.entity_id
_entity_poly.type
_entity_poly.pdbx_seq_one_letter_code
_entity_poly.pdbx_strand_id
1 'polypeptide(L)'
;MALSPNLIAALVGAGVISGGAPFVPTQPQLVANFTGIKNGTFVQMGTGNVRALGRSQHRSGRVRAKNLRFLDTLVYLGTNGVESSSATINTLKRAIEIGGVTTQALYAGLSSVDISGSAQALSDIIGTVELPPDTDFFARWEKTLALDTQSLIAHALVGPGTGQGFRTTGASQLLGAGSMNSSGTSAGPQFWPDGIFGIPVSPMSAVAIIADSIGNYREDDNNGAGGGAWARALNDVLGSAVPWMKQSQNGHTFGNASFANAPLQKTQWKYVTDIFIELSTNSMPSSGTVAERLASLQAGWLDLANGARAIIGPYGKRLRVHFFDMLKRDSYELDATQRDTRLAYNAWGAAFADGKADAYYNTDSVVTIPVGSDGIHIAKAVHIQMAADVIVPGYIPFLNPFYFPRGE
;
A
#
# COMPACT_ATOMS: atom_id res chain seq x y z
N MET A 1 -8.20 11.71 -26.42
CA MET A 1 -9.19 12.81 -26.28
C MET A 1 -9.28 13.15 -24.80
N ALA A 2 -8.75 14.26 -24.36
CA ALA A 2 -8.87 14.69 -22.97
C ALA A 2 -10.31 15.12 -22.70
N LEU A 3 -10.93 14.55 -21.67
CA LEU A 3 -12.24 14.95 -21.20
C LEU A 3 -12.16 16.40 -20.66
N SER A 4 -13.15 17.23 -20.95
CA SER A 4 -13.15 18.59 -20.44
C SER A 4 -13.32 18.61 -18.92
N PRO A 5 -12.71 19.57 -18.19
CA PRO A 5 -12.86 19.70 -16.75
C PRO A 5 -14.32 19.76 -16.27
N ASN A 6 -15.21 20.31 -17.08
CA ASN A 6 -16.65 20.40 -16.78
C ASN A 6 -17.37 19.05 -16.89
N LEU A 7 -16.92 18.15 -17.79
CA LEU A 7 -17.48 16.80 -17.89
C LEU A 7 -17.00 15.93 -16.73
N ILE A 8 -15.77 16.15 -16.26
CA ILE A 8 -15.21 15.50 -15.08
C ILE A 8 -15.96 15.96 -13.82
N ALA A 9 -16.21 17.27 -13.68
CA ALA A 9 -17.00 17.80 -12.57
C ALA A 9 -18.46 17.31 -12.59
N ALA A 10 -19.07 17.15 -13.77
CA ALA A 10 -20.40 16.58 -13.91
C ALA A 10 -20.45 15.09 -13.56
N LEU A 11 -19.43 14.30 -13.93
CA LEU A 11 -19.32 12.89 -13.53
C LEU A 11 -19.08 12.70 -12.03
N VAL A 12 -18.34 13.58 -11.40
CA VAL A 12 -18.13 13.60 -9.94
C VAL A 12 -19.37 14.14 -9.22
N GLY A 13 -20.10 15.09 -9.83
CA GLY A 13 -21.33 15.68 -9.28
C GLY A 13 -22.61 14.86 -9.51
N ALA A 14 -22.65 13.99 -10.53
CA ALA A 14 -23.80 13.14 -10.86
C ALA A 14 -24.02 11.96 -9.90
N GLY A 15 -23.17 11.79 -8.91
CA GLY A 15 -23.37 10.89 -7.77
C GLY A 15 -24.28 11.46 -6.68
N VAL A 16 -25.15 12.42 -6.99
CA VAL A 16 -26.19 12.88 -6.06
C VAL A 16 -27.22 11.76 -5.91
N ILE A 17 -26.99 10.97 -4.87
CA ILE A 17 -27.91 10.00 -4.36
C ILE A 17 -29.21 10.74 -4.01
N SER A 18 -30.29 10.32 -4.61
CA SER A 18 -31.64 10.75 -4.28
C SER A 18 -31.87 10.74 -2.77
N GLY A 19 -31.99 11.91 -2.13
CA GLY A 19 -32.77 12.18 -0.91
C GLY A 19 -32.51 11.39 0.38
N GLY A 20 -31.48 10.56 0.48
CA GLY A 20 -31.08 9.95 1.75
C GLY A 20 -30.12 10.86 2.55
N ALA A 21 -30.20 10.82 3.87
CA ALA A 21 -29.21 11.49 4.71
C ALA A 21 -27.79 11.09 4.28
N PRO A 22 -26.82 12.03 4.25
CA PRO A 22 -25.47 11.70 3.81
C PRO A 22 -24.92 10.56 4.66
N PHE A 23 -24.47 9.48 4.01
CA PHE A 23 -23.87 8.34 4.69
C PHE A 23 -22.61 8.81 5.41
N VAL A 24 -22.62 8.79 6.71
CA VAL A 24 -21.44 9.09 7.53
C VAL A 24 -20.78 7.75 7.86
N PRO A 25 -19.52 7.52 7.45
CA PRO A 25 -18.82 6.31 7.82
C PRO A 25 -18.76 6.19 9.34
N THR A 26 -19.17 5.05 9.87
CA THR A 26 -19.13 4.76 11.31
C THR A 26 -17.92 3.92 11.69
N GLN A 27 -17.26 3.32 10.71
CA GLN A 27 -16.10 2.47 10.91
C GLN A 27 -14.82 3.15 10.44
N PRO A 28 -13.71 2.94 11.14
CA PRO A 28 -12.41 3.44 10.71
C PRO A 28 -12.03 2.84 9.35
N GLN A 29 -11.43 3.68 8.50
CA GLN A 29 -10.78 3.25 7.28
C GLN A 29 -9.37 3.84 7.17
N LEU A 30 -8.59 3.34 6.23
CA LEU A 30 -7.32 3.93 5.86
C LEU A 30 -7.53 5.36 5.33
N VAL A 31 -6.78 6.33 5.87
CA VAL A 31 -6.94 7.76 5.54
C VAL A 31 -5.68 8.43 5.03
N ALA A 32 -4.58 7.68 4.91
CA ALA A 32 -3.30 8.24 4.46
C ALA A 32 -2.51 7.26 3.58
N ASN A 33 -1.60 7.82 2.79
CA ASN A 33 -0.64 7.11 1.96
C ASN A 33 0.63 6.75 2.74
N PHE A 34 1.53 5.97 2.13
CA PHE A 34 2.81 5.54 2.70
C PHE A 34 2.64 4.74 3.97
N THR A 35 1.69 3.81 3.95
CA THR A 35 1.45 2.83 5.00
C THR A 35 1.58 1.42 4.42
N GLY A 36 1.61 0.41 5.27
CA GLY A 36 1.61 -0.98 4.85
C GLY A 36 2.62 -1.85 5.60
N ILE A 37 2.61 -3.13 5.26
CA ILE A 37 3.48 -4.13 5.88
C ILE A 37 4.93 -3.93 5.43
N LYS A 38 5.84 -4.05 6.37
CA LYS A 38 7.28 -3.91 6.15
C LYS A 38 7.80 -4.99 5.20
N ASN A 39 8.80 -4.66 4.38
CA ASN A 39 9.38 -5.58 3.38
C ASN A 39 10.69 -6.24 3.85
N GLY A 40 10.81 -6.52 5.14
CA GLY A 40 11.86 -7.37 5.69
C GLY A 40 13.27 -6.79 5.68
N THR A 41 13.41 -5.48 5.61
CA THR A 41 14.72 -4.83 5.81
C THR A 41 15.04 -4.78 7.31
N PHE A 42 16.12 -5.45 7.71
CA PHE A 42 16.58 -5.45 9.09
C PHE A 42 17.64 -4.37 9.32
N VAL A 43 17.42 -3.56 10.34
CA VAL A 43 18.33 -2.46 10.71
C VAL A 43 18.90 -2.70 12.08
N GLN A 44 20.21 -2.92 12.14
CA GLN A 44 20.93 -2.97 13.42
C GLN A 44 21.12 -1.57 13.97
N MET A 45 20.98 -1.43 15.27
CA MET A 45 21.05 -0.14 15.96
C MET A 45 22.47 0.39 16.12
N GLY A 46 23.47 -0.49 15.94
CA GLY A 46 24.88 -0.21 16.26
C GLY A 46 25.18 -0.38 17.75
N THR A 47 26.45 -0.65 18.06
CA THR A 47 26.94 -0.97 19.39
C THR A 47 26.54 0.13 20.41
N GLY A 48 25.95 -0.30 21.51
CA GLY A 48 25.50 0.59 22.59
C GLY A 48 24.19 1.33 22.35
N ASN A 49 23.54 1.17 21.19
CA ASN A 49 22.29 1.84 20.87
C ASN A 49 21.11 0.87 20.95
N VAL A 50 20.19 1.11 21.84
CA VAL A 50 18.94 0.33 21.99
C VAL A 50 17.71 1.13 21.58
N ARG A 51 17.85 2.39 21.16
CA ARG A 51 16.75 3.28 20.82
C ARG A 51 16.92 3.87 19.43
N ALA A 52 15.85 3.87 18.66
CA ALA A 52 15.75 4.60 17.41
C ALA A 52 14.54 5.52 17.42
N LEU A 53 14.69 6.61 16.71
CA LEU A 53 13.62 7.60 16.54
C LEU A 53 13.62 8.11 15.11
N GLY A 54 12.44 8.48 14.62
CA GLY A 54 12.30 8.93 13.25
C GLY A 54 11.00 9.68 13.00
N ARG A 55 10.93 10.17 11.78
CA ARG A 55 9.83 10.96 11.24
C ARG A 55 9.61 10.57 9.79
N SER A 56 8.43 10.07 9.47
CA SER A 56 8.02 9.70 8.12
C SER A 56 6.94 10.66 7.60
N GLN A 57 7.06 11.04 6.32
CA GLN A 57 6.05 11.86 5.66
C GLN A 57 4.92 10.97 5.14
N HIS A 58 3.71 11.48 5.24
CA HIS A 58 2.47 10.89 4.76
C HIS A 58 1.64 11.96 4.07
N ARG A 59 0.73 11.55 3.19
CA ARG A 59 -0.26 12.43 2.62
C ARG A 59 -1.65 11.89 2.93
N SER A 60 -2.53 12.76 3.39
CA SER A 60 -3.93 12.44 3.64
C SER A 60 -4.70 12.24 2.34
N GLY A 61 -5.79 11.47 2.41
CA GLY A 61 -6.74 11.35 1.32
C GLY A 61 -7.49 12.65 1.05
N ARG A 62 -8.27 12.62 -0.02
CA ARG A 62 -9.05 13.77 -0.54
C ARG A 62 -10.18 14.26 0.38
N VAL A 63 -10.46 13.56 1.46
CA VAL A 63 -11.53 13.88 2.41
C VAL A 63 -10.95 14.07 3.80
N ARG A 64 -11.42 15.10 4.51
CA ARG A 64 -11.06 15.31 5.91
C ARG A 64 -11.41 14.08 6.74
N ALA A 65 -10.50 13.69 7.64
CA ALA A 65 -10.71 12.56 8.54
C ALA A 65 -10.50 12.96 10.00
N LYS A 66 -11.24 12.30 10.89
CA LYS A 66 -11.19 12.47 12.35
C LYS A 66 -11.02 11.13 13.04
N ASN A 67 -10.86 11.15 14.37
CA ASN A 67 -10.70 9.94 15.20
C ASN A 67 -9.51 9.09 14.71
N LEU A 68 -8.38 9.74 14.51
CA LEU A 68 -7.18 9.12 13.93
C LEU A 68 -6.58 8.09 14.88
N ARG A 69 -6.04 7.01 14.30
CA ARG A 69 -5.33 5.94 15.02
C ARG A 69 -4.17 5.44 14.18
N PHE A 70 -3.10 4.99 14.85
CA PHE A 70 -2.03 4.22 14.22
C PHE A 70 -2.24 2.72 14.41
N LEU A 71 -1.94 1.93 13.39
CA LEU A 71 -1.70 0.50 13.51
C LEU A 71 -0.23 0.23 13.30
N ASP A 72 0.35 -0.55 14.19
CA ASP A 72 1.70 -1.05 14.11
C ASP A 72 1.75 -2.54 14.38
N THR A 73 2.58 -3.26 13.62
CA THR A 73 2.87 -4.67 13.83
C THR A 73 4.37 -4.92 13.72
N LEU A 74 4.83 -6.12 14.06
CA LEU A 74 6.15 -6.63 13.69
C LEU A 74 6.06 -7.68 12.58
N VAL A 75 4.95 -7.70 11.86
CA VAL A 75 4.77 -8.50 10.66
C VAL A 75 5.52 -7.86 9.49
N TYR A 76 6.16 -8.67 8.68
CA TYR A 76 6.89 -8.24 7.49
C TYR A 76 6.82 -9.28 6.38
N LEU A 77 7.07 -8.85 5.16
CA LEU A 77 7.26 -9.72 4.02
C LEU A 77 8.76 -10.01 3.87
N GLY A 78 9.14 -11.24 4.12
CA GLY A 78 10.50 -11.73 3.91
C GLY A 78 10.80 -12.01 2.46
N THR A 79 11.80 -12.84 2.20
CA THR A 79 12.19 -13.23 0.83
C THR A 79 10.98 -13.78 0.06
N ASN A 80 10.82 -13.32 -1.17
CA ASN A 80 9.73 -13.69 -2.08
C ASN A 80 8.31 -13.42 -1.52
N GLY A 81 8.17 -12.51 -0.55
CA GLY A 81 6.88 -12.14 0.00
C GLY A 81 6.31 -13.11 1.04
N VAL A 82 7.13 -14.01 1.59
CA VAL A 82 6.70 -14.89 2.70
C VAL A 82 6.39 -14.04 3.92
N GLU A 83 5.17 -14.16 4.44
CA GLU A 83 4.76 -13.47 5.68
C GLU A 83 5.52 -14.02 6.88
N SER A 84 6.08 -13.14 7.67
CA SER A 84 6.87 -13.46 8.85
C SER A 84 6.62 -12.41 9.95
N SER A 85 7.03 -12.71 11.17
CA SER A 85 6.96 -11.78 12.29
C SER A 85 8.23 -11.86 13.14
N SER A 86 8.59 -10.74 13.79
CA SER A 86 9.73 -10.72 14.69
C SER A 86 9.31 -11.04 16.12
N ALA A 87 9.99 -11.99 16.75
CA ALA A 87 9.83 -12.28 18.17
C ALA A 87 10.48 -11.22 19.08
N THR A 88 11.30 -10.31 18.51
CA THR A 88 11.96 -9.24 19.27
C THR A 88 10.93 -8.28 19.83
N ILE A 89 10.93 -8.05 21.13
CA ILE A 89 10.07 -7.06 21.77
C ILE A 89 10.57 -5.66 21.40
N ASN A 90 9.66 -4.84 20.87
CA ASN A 90 9.90 -3.43 20.60
C ASN A 90 8.95 -2.59 21.44
N THR A 91 9.48 -1.73 22.30
CA THR A 91 8.67 -0.68 22.94
C THR A 91 8.50 0.46 21.97
N LEU A 92 7.28 0.69 21.54
CA LEU A 92 6.92 1.68 20.52
C LEU A 92 6.21 2.88 21.15
N LYS A 93 6.57 4.08 20.68
CA LYS A 93 5.81 5.32 20.87
C LYS A 93 5.54 5.96 19.52
N ARG A 94 4.37 6.59 19.36
CA ARG A 94 3.97 7.32 18.16
C ARG A 94 3.47 8.71 18.50
N ALA A 95 3.62 9.62 17.53
CA ALA A 95 2.96 10.92 17.51
C ALA A 95 2.63 11.31 16.07
N ILE A 96 1.60 12.11 15.90
CA ILE A 96 1.24 12.72 14.62
C ILE A 96 1.62 14.19 14.64
N GLU A 97 2.18 14.69 13.55
CA GLU A 97 2.56 16.10 13.38
C GLU A 97 1.84 16.67 12.16
N ILE A 98 0.95 17.62 12.40
CA ILE A 98 0.14 18.29 11.36
C ILE A 98 0.34 19.80 11.53
N GLY A 99 0.74 20.48 10.46
CA GLY A 99 0.95 21.94 10.50
C GLY A 99 1.95 22.41 11.58
N GLY A 100 2.94 21.57 11.92
CA GLY A 100 3.93 21.87 12.96
C GLY A 100 3.47 21.59 14.40
N VAL A 101 2.24 21.16 14.61
CA VAL A 101 1.73 20.73 15.91
C VAL A 101 1.84 19.22 16.06
N THR A 102 2.47 18.77 17.14
CA THR A 102 2.69 17.34 17.41
C THR A 102 1.78 16.86 18.55
N THR A 103 1.03 15.80 18.29
CA THR A 103 0.16 15.15 19.28
C THR A 103 0.55 13.69 19.46
N GLN A 104 0.78 13.27 20.70
CA GLN A 104 1.16 11.89 21.02
C GLN A 104 -0.04 10.96 20.90
N ALA A 105 0.19 9.79 20.31
CA ALA A 105 -0.73 8.66 20.38
C ALA A 105 -0.55 7.91 21.69
N LEU A 106 -1.65 7.47 22.27
CA LEU A 106 -1.67 6.60 23.44
C LEU A 106 -2.09 5.18 23.02
N TYR A 107 -1.78 4.20 23.87
CA TYR A 107 -2.14 2.80 23.68
C TYR A 107 -2.76 2.30 25.01
N ALA A 108 -4.07 2.12 25.05
CA ALA A 108 -4.83 1.85 26.27
C ALA A 108 -4.51 2.86 27.39
N GLY A 109 -4.42 4.14 27.05
CA GLY A 109 -4.09 5.23 27.95
C GLY A 109 -2.59 5.39 28.24
N LEU A 110 -1.71 4.49 27.80
CA LEU A 110 -0.27 4.53 28.02
C LEU A 110 0.47 5.24 26.87
N SER A 111 1.58 5.89 27.18
CA SER A 111 2.40 6.61 26.20
C SER A 111 3.25 5.71 25.29
N SER A 112 3.28 4.41 25.55
CA SER A 112 4.01 3.41 24.78
C SER A 112 3.31 2.05 24.84
N VAL A 113 3.70 1.17 23.91
CA VAL A 113 3.24 -0.22 23.85
C VAL A 113 4.39 -1.14 23.48
N ASP A 114 4.42 -2.31 24.07
CA ASP A 114 5.33 -3.38 23.69
C ASP A 114 4.67 -4.25 22.61
N ILE A 115 5.39 -4.45 21.51
CA ILE A 115 4.93 -5.26 20.38
C ILE A 115 5.95 -6.38 20.18
N SER A 116 5.47 -7.61 19.99
CA SER A 116 6.28 -8.78 19.64
C SER A 116 5.48 -9.76 18.79
N GLY A 117 6.18 -10.58 18.02
CA GLY A 117 5.58 -11.61 17.16
C GLY A 117 4.54 -11.04 16.20
N SER A 118 3.39 -11.69 16.12
CA SER A 118 2.26 -11.29 15.29
C SER A 118 1.30 -10.28 15.94
N ALA A 119 1.62 -9.78 17.15
CA ALA A 119 0.77 -8.83 17.85
C ALA A 119 0.58 -7.54 17.04
N GLN A 120 -0.62 -7.01 17.12
CA GLN A 120 -1.00 -5.73 16.53
C GLN A 120 -1.21 -4.70 17.63
N ALA A 121 -0.59 -3.53 17.49
CA ALA A 121 -0.81 -2.39 18.36
C ALA A 121 -1.66 -1.34 17.61
N LEU A 122 -2.92 -1.21 18.01
CA LEU A 122 -3.79 -0.14 17.55
C LEU A 122 -3.81 0.95 18.64
N SER A 123 -3.43 2.18 18.27
CA SER A 123 -3.48 3.29 19.23
C SER A 123 -4.91 3.64 19.62
N ASP A 124 -5.06 4.34 20.73
CA ASP A 124 -6.29 5.05 21.06
C ASP A 124 -6.55 6.15 20.00
N ILE A 125 -7.74 6.75 20.03
CA ILE A 125 -8.03 7.92 19.20
C ILE A 125 -7.08 9.05 19.61
N ILE A 126 -6.40 9.64 18.63
CA ILE A 126 -5.38 10.68 18.87
C ILE A 126 -6.08 12.01 19.12
N GLY A 127 -6.52 12.22 20.35
CA GLY A 127 -7.13 13.46 20.81
C GLY A 127 -8.24 13.98 19.88
N THR A 128 -8.32 15.29 19.72
CA THR A 128 -9.25 16.00 18.81
C THR A 128 -8.60 16.30 17.45
N VAL A 129 -7.51 15.60 17.10
CA VAL A 129 -6.76 15.85 15.87
C VAL A 129 -7.60 15.45 14.66
N GLU A 130 -7.75 16.38 13.73
CA GLU A 130 -8.35 16.14 12.42
C GLU A 130 -7.28 16.21 11.33
N LEU A 131 -7.40 15.36 10.32
CA LEU A 131 -6.51 15.33 9.17
C LEU A 131 -7.20 16.08 8.02
N PRO A 132 -6.69 17.27 7.61
CA PRO A 132 -7.25 17.98 6.47
C PRO A 132 -7.10 17.17 5.18
N PRO A 133 -7.91 17.43 4.13
CA PRO A 133 -7.79 16.74 2.85
C PRO A 133 -6.48 17.13 2.15
N ASP A 134 -5.92 16.19 1.38
CA ASP A 134 -4.75 16.36 0.51
C ASP A 134 -3.56 17.06 1.19
N THR A 135 -3.37 16.82 2.47
CA THR A 135 -2.37 17.50 3.30
C THR A 135 -1.20 16.59 3.60
N ASP A 136 0.01 17.09 3.41
CA ASP A 136 1.22 16.43 3.90
C ASP A 136 1.33 16.61 5.41
N PHE A 137 1.61 15.51 6.10
CA PHE A 137 1.80 15.47 7.54
C PHE A 137 2.85 14.43 7.88
N PHE A 138 3.22 14.30 9.15
CA PHE A 138 4.27 13.38 9.56
C PHE A 138 3.80 12.46 10.68
N ALA A 139 4.21 11.20 10.60
CA ALA A 139 4.21 10.28 11.72
C ALA A 139 5.59 10.27 12.37
N ARG A 140 5.64 10.59 13.66
CA ARG A 140 6.84 10.47 14.48
C ARG A 140 6.81 9.15 15.23
N TRP A 141 7.98 8.59 15.48
CA TRP A 141 8.09 7.34 16.20
C TRP A 141 9.37 7.29 17.03
N GLU A 142 9.30 6.55 18.11
CA GLU A 142 10.44 6.13 18.92
C GLU A 142 10.26 4.64 19.20
N LYS A 143 11.29 3.84 18.92
CA LYS A 143 11.33 2.40 19.19
C LYS A 143 12.52 2.11 20.08
N THR A 144 12.30 1.30 21.12
CA THR A 144 13.35 0.82 22.03
C THR A 144 13.40 -0.69 21.96
N LEU A 145 14.61 -1.23 21.84
CA LEU A 145 14.93 -2.66 21.90
C LEU A 145 15.50 -3.01 23.25
N ALA A 146 15.38 -4.27 23.65
CA ALA A 146 16.00 -4.73 24.89
C ALA A 146 17.54 -4.79 24.80
N LEU A 147 18.08 -5.11 23.61
CA LEU A 147 19.52 -5.25 23.36
C LEU A 147 19.92 -4.55 22.06
N ASP A 148 21.13 -4.01 22.02
CA ASP A 148 21.73 -3.38 20.84
C ASP A 148 22.06 -4.35 19.70
N THR A 149 22.17 -5.65 20.01
CA THR A 149 22.36 -6.72 19.03
C THR A 149 21.08 -7.07 18.27
N GLN A 150 19.92 -6.59 18.72
CA GLN A 150 18.64 -6.79 18.05
C GLN A 150 18.48 -5.82 16.88
N SER A 151 17.62 -6.21 15.93
CA SER A 151 17.33 -5.40 14.74
C SER A 151 15.88 -4.92 14.73
N LEU A 152 15.69 -3.72 14.24
CA LEU A 152 14.37 -3.21 13.85
C LEU A 152 14.02 -3.69 12.44
N ILE A 153 12.74 -3.96 12.22
CA ILE A 153 12.23 -4.26 10.88
C ILE A 153 11.70 -2.96 10.26
N ALA A 154 12.27 -2.61 9.13
CA ALA A 154 11.94 -1.38 8.39
C ALA A 154 11.27 -1.70 7.05
N HIS A 155 10.69 -0.68 6.44
CA HIS A 155 10.40 -0.66 5.02
C HIS A 155 11.70 -0.50 4.23
N ALA A 156 11.68 -0.80 2.93
CA ALA A 156 12.85 -0.61 2.08
C ALA A 156 13.45 0.78 2.27
N LEU A 157 14.76 0.86 2.10
CA LEU A 157 15.49 2.12 2.17
C LEU A 157 14.91 3.08 1.14
N VAL A 158 14.26 4.11 1.60
CA VAL A 158 13.75 5.21 0.78
C VAL A 158 14.59 6.41 1.15
N GLY A 159 15.09 7.12 0.16
CA GLY A 159 15.80 8.36 0.38
C GLY A 159 14.97 9.32 1.23
N PRO A 160 15.60 10.18 2.03
CA PRO A 160 14.87 11.11 2.87
C PRO A 160 14.05 12.04 1.97
N GLY A 161 12.72 11.94 2.05
CA GLY A 161 11.87 13.03 1.63
C GLY A 161 12.19 14.27 2.46
N THR A 162 11.78 15.44 2.02
CA THR A 162 12.04 16.70 2.76
C THR A 162 11.50 16.58 4.20
N GLY A 163 12.39 16.71 5.18
CA GLY A 163 12.04 16.67 6.60
C GLY A 163 11.81 15.29 7.20
N GLN A 164 12.01 14.21 6.46
CA GLN A 164 12.07 12.84 7.00
C GLN A 164 13.45 12.57 7.61
N GLY A 165 13.52 11.65 8.55
CA GLY A 165 14.79 11.27 9.15
C GLY A 165 14.68 10.09 10.08
N PHE A 166 15.83 9.49 10.32
CA PHE A 166 16.04 8.40 11.28
C PHE A 166 17.35 8.62 12.00
N ARG A 167 17.38 8.32 13.29
CA ARG A 167 18.62 8.32 14.08
C ARG A 167 18.54 7.36 15.26
N THR A 168 19.69 6.90 15.70
CA THR A 168 19.83 5.99 16.85
C THR A 168 20.35 6.66 18.11
N THR A 169 20.70 7.94 18.04
CA THR A 169 21.32 8.69 19.16
C THR A 169 20.57 10.00 19.43
N GLY A 170 20.82 10.59 20.58
CA GLY A 170 20.28 11.88 21.01
C GLY A 170 19.01 11.80 21.86
N ALA A 171 18.51 12.94 22.31
CA ALA A 171 17.29 13.03 23.11
C ALA A 171 16.04 12.64 22.29
N SER A 172 14.97 12.23 22.98
CA SER A 172 13.67 12.01 22.33
C SER A 172 13.21 13.28 21.61
N GLN A 173 12.72 13.11 20.40
CA GLN A 173 12.09 14.16 19.60
C GLN A 173 10.67 13.79 19.19
N LEU A 174 10.08 12.86 19.91
CA LEU A 174 8.73 12.38 19.62
C LEU A 174 7.72 13.53 19.57
N LEU A 175 7.81 14.46 20.53
CA LEU A 175 6.95 15.63 20.64
C LEU A 175 7.59 16.91 20.10
N GLY A 176 8.77 16.82 19.50
CA GLY A 176 9.39 17.95 18.82
C GLY A 176 8.61 18.37 17.57
N ALA A 177 8.86 19.57 17.09
CA ALA A 177 8.36 20.05 15.80
C ALA A 177 9.49 20.15 14.78
N GLY A 178 9.14 20.07 13.48
CA GLY A 178 10.08 20.29 12.39
C GLY A 178 10.95 19.07 12.03
N SER A 179 11.89 19.31 11.12
CA SER A 179 12.72 18.26 10.53
C SER A 179 13.52 17.49 11.54
N MET A 180 13.61 16.17 11.36
CA MET A 180 14.63 15.36 11.98
C MET A 180 15.81 15.30 11.01
N ASN A 181 16.88 16.02 11.30
CA ASN A 181 18.10 15.87 10.54
C ASN A 181 18.73 14.51 10.86
N SER A 182 18.79 13.65 9.86
CA SER A 182 19.67 12.48 9.94
C SER A 182 21.12 12.99 9.96
N SER A 183 21.83 12.75 11.04
CA SER A 183 23.28 12.97 11.03
C SER A 183 23.89 11.96 10.06
N GLY A 184 24.08 12.35 8.79
CA GLY A 184 25.15 11.83 7.97
C GLY A 184 24.85 10.82 6.88
N THR A 185 23.66 10.38 6.53
CA THR A 185 23.47 9.61 5.28
C THR A 185 22.09 9.79 4.66
N SER A 186 22.10 9.92 3.36
CA SER A 186 20.96 10.25 2.50
C SER A 186 19.90 9.16 2.29
N ALA A 187 19.98 8.05 2.98
CA ALA A 187 19.03 6.95 2.85
C ALA A 187 18.95 6.21 4.20
N GLY A 188 18.10 6.66 5.10
CA GLY A 188 17.81 5.96 6.34
C GLY A 188 16.61 5.03 6.18
N PRO A 189 16.57 3.92 6.93
CA PRO A 189 15.42 3.04 6.96
C PRO A 189 14.17 3.78 7.42
N GLN A 190 13.03 3.49 6.79
CA GLN A 190 11.74 4.07 7.14
C GLN A 190 10.94 3.10 7.98
N PHE A 191 10.29 3.62 9.02
CA PHE A 191 9.45 2.85 9.93
C PHE A 191 8.02 3.42 9.91
N TRP A 192 7.40 3.32 8.73
CA TRP A 192 6.02 3.73 8.57
C TRP A 192 5.10 2.93 9.50
N PRO A 193 3.98 3.48 9.94
CA PRO A 193 2.93 2.67 10.52
C PRO A 193 2.37 1.72 9.45
N ASP A 194 1.89 0.56 9.88
CA ASP A 194 1.23 -0.37 8.96
C ASP A 194 -0.11 0.19 8.46
N GLY A 195 -0.73 1.09 9.24
CA GLY A 195 -1.89 1.85 8.84
C GLY A 195 -2.08 3.13 9.63
N ILE A 196 -2.66 4.15 8.99
CA ILE A 196 -3.19 5.35 9.64
C ILE A 196 -4.68 5.36 9.35
N PHE A 197 -5.47 5.10 10.36
CA PHE A 197 -6.91 4.93 10.25
C PHE A 197 -7.65 6.11 10.85
N GLY A 198 -8.82 6.39 10.32
CA GLY A 198 -9.69 7.44 10.81
C GLY A 198 -11.10 7.29 10.25
N ILE A 199 -11.99 8.18 10.63
CA ILE A 199 -13.34 8.27 10.10
C ILE A 199 -13.40 9.48 9.17
N PRO A 200 -13.49 9.28 7.84
CA PRO A 200 -13.66 10.37 6.90
C PRO A 200 -15.03 11.02 7.10
N VAL A 201 -15.12 12.34 6.90
CA VAL A 201 -16.37 13.09 7.07
C VAL A 201 -17.36 12.90 5.93
N SER A 202 -16.93 12.32 4.83
CA SER A 202 -17.76 11.88 3.70
C SER A 202 -17.14 10.62 3.07
N PRO A 203 -17.87 9.88 2.23
CA PRO A 203 -17.34 8.66 1.61
C PRO A 203 -16.05 8.90 0.83
N MET A 204 -15.08 8.00 1.02
CA MET A 204 -13.76 8.05 0.39
C MET A 204 -13.26 6.63 0.10
N SER A 205 -12.70 6.39 -1.06
CA SER A 205 -12.05 5.12 -1.37
C SER A 205 -10.66 5.04 -0.74
N ALA A 206 -10.24 3.82 -0.43
CA ALA A 206 -8.91 3.49 0.07
C ALA A 206 -8.48 2.12 -0.47
N VAL A 207 -7.19 1.92 -0.75
CA VAL A 207 -6.68 0.78 -1.51
C VAL A 207 -5.62 0.01 -0.72
N ALA A 208 -5.69 -1.32 -0.74
CA ALA A 208 -4.52 -2.15 -0.44
C ALA A 208 -3.89 -2.65 -1.75
N ILE A 209 -2.58 -2.45 -1.90
CA ILE A 209 -1.79 -2.87 -3.06
C ILE A 209 -1.05 -4.14 -2.69
N ILE A 210 -1.40 -5.25 -3.33
CA ILE A 210 -0.72 -6.53 -3.21
C ILE A 210 0.03 -6.77 -4.52
N ALA A 211 1.35 -6.63 -4.49
CA ALA A 211 2.14 -6.66 -5.69
C ALA A 211 3.55 -7.26 -5.47
N ASP A 212 4.21 -7.56 -6.57
CA ASP A 212 5.58 -8.04 -6.58
C ASP A 212 6.62 -6.91 -6.67
N SER A 213 7.78 -7.18 -7.27
CA SER A 213 8.88 -6.21 -7.41
C SER A 213 8.50 -4.99 -8.24
N ILE A 214 7.59 -5.11 -9.19
CA ILE A 214 7.15 -4.01 -10.04
C ILE A 214 6.30 -3.04 -9.21
N GLY A 215 5.35 -3.55 -8.44
CA GLY A 215 4.57 -2.76 -7.49
C GLY A 215 5.39 -2.27 -6.31
N ASN A 216 6.52 -2.94 -6.00
CA ASN A 216 7.44 -2.54 -4.94
C ASN A 216 8.48 -1.50 -5.40
N TYR A 217 8.34 -0.91 -6.60
CA TYR A 217 9.18 0.17 -7.16
C TYR A 217 10.51 -0.26 -7.82
N ARG A 218 10.75 -1.51 -8.11
CA ARG A 218 12.00 -1.92 -8.78
C ARG A 218 12.15 -1.17 -10.12
N GLU A 219 13.35 -0.61 -10.38
CA GLU A 219 13.70 0.25 -11.53
C GLU A 219 12.91 1.60 -11.58
N ASP A 220 12.11 1.91 -10.56
CA ASP A 220 11.52 3.22 -10.38
C ASP A 220 12.34 4.00 -9.34
N ASP A 221 12.89 5.16 -9.67
CA ASP A 221 13.58 5.99 -8.70
C ASP A 221 12.56 6.61 -7.74
N ASN A 222 12.39 5.95 -6.66
CA ASN A 222 11.44 6.38 -5.68
C ASN A 222 12.12 7.12 -4.53
N ASN A 223 12.28 8.40 -4.69
CA ASN A 223 12.72 9.30 -3.63
C ASN A 223 11.64 9.52 -2.56
N GLY A 224 11.09 8.46 -1.99
CA GLY A 224 10.14 8.55 -0.90
C GLY A 224 8.68 8.74 -1.31
N ALA A 225 8.36 8.72 -2.60
CA ALA A 225 7.02 9.03 -3.09
C ALA A 225 6.12 7.80 -3.33
N GLY A 226 6.41 6.67 -2.69
CA GLY A 226 5.61 5.46 -2.92
C GLY A 226 5.74 4.97 -4.37
N GLY A 227 6.91 4.45 -4.76
CA GLY A 227 7.18 4.01 -6.12
C GLY A 227 6.34 2.83 -6.59
N GLY A 228 6.45 2.57 -7.89
CA GLY A 228 5.60 1.65 -8.63
C GLY A 228 4.37 2.35 -9.20
N ALA A 229 3.91 1.91 -10.36
CA ALA A 229 2.84 2.57 -11.10
C ALA A 229 1.54 2.74 -10.28
N TRP A 230 1.20 1.75 -9.48
CA TRP A 230 -0.02 1.74 -8.65
C TRP A 230 0.00 2.83 -7.58
N ALA A 231 1.07 2.92 -6.80
CA ALA A 231 1.20 3.95 -5.77
C ALA A 231 1.30 5.36 -6.39
N ARG A 232 2.02 5.49 -7.53
CA ARG A 232 2.07 6.76 -8.28
C ARG A 232 0.68 7.20 -8.73
N ALA A 233 -0.11 6.29 -9.29
CA ALA A 233 -1.47 6.59 -9.71
C ALA A 233 -2.33 7.07 -8.54
N LEU A 234 -2.29 6.37 -7.41
CA LEU A 234 -3.11 6.68 -6.24
C LEU A 234 -2.66 7.96 -5.50
N ASN A 235 -1.41 8.39 -5.68
CA ASN A 235 -0.93 9.64 -5.10
C ASN A 235 -1.53 10.89 -5.77
N ASP A 236 -2.00 10.75 -7.01
CA ASP A 236 -2.56 11.87 -7.77
C ASP A 236 -3.66 11.40 -8.73
N VAL A 237 -4.84 11.14 -8.19
CA VAL A 237 -6.04 10.89 -9.00
C VAL A 237 -6.85 12.18 -9.09
N LEU A 238 -6.81 12.84 -10.23
CA LEU A 238 -7.49 14.13 -10.46
C LEU A 238 -7.04 15.22 -9.47
N GLY A 239 -5.74 15.32 -9.19
CA GLY A 239 -5.21 16.33 -8.29
C GLY A 239 -5.32 16.00 -6.81
N SER A 240 -5.80 14.82 -6.45
CA SER A 240 -6.04 14.42 -5.06
C SER A 240 -5.50 13.02 -4.77
N ALA A 241 -5.04 12.80 -3.55
CA ALA A 241 -4.57 11.49 -3.11
C ALA A 241 -5.74 10.55 -2.74
N VAL A 242 -5.59 9.28 -3.14
CA VAL A 242 -6.38 8.16 -2.62
C VAL A 242 -5.53 7.43 -1.58
N PRO A 243 -5.97 7.24 -0.34
CA PRO A 243 -5.23 6.50 0.67
C PRO A 243 -4.88 5.10 0.21
N TRP A 244 -3.63 4.68 0.45
CA TRP A 244 -3.20 3.33 0.12
C TRP A 244 -2.25 2.75 1.16
N MET A 245 -2.33 1.42 1.32
CA MET A 245 -1.34 0.63 2.03
C MET A 245 -0.66 -0.35 1.08
N LYS A 246 0.64 -0.55 1.25
CA LYS A 246 1.44 -1.41 0.39
C LYS A 246 1.75 -2.74 1.10
N GLN A 247 1.47 -3.83 0.42
CA GLN A 247 1.79 -5.20 0.83
C GLN A 247 2.55 -5.87 -0.33
N SER A 248 3.68 -5.28 -0.69
CA SER A 248 4.47 -5.66 -1.85
C SER A 248 5.90 -6.04 -1.46
N GLN A 249 6.46 -7.05 -2.13
CA GLN A 249 7.83 -7.48 -1.95
C GLN A 249 8.40 -8.03 -3.26
N ASN A 250 9.71 -7.89 -3.44
CA ASN A 250 10.41 -8.48 -4.57
C ASN A 250 10.22 -10.01 -4.58
N GLY A 251 9.87 -10.57 -5.72
CA GLY A 251 9.61 -12.00 -5.86
C GLY A 251 8.29 -12.50 -5.25
N HIS A 252 7.40 -11.60 -4.79
CA HIS A 252 6.11 -11.99 -4.22
C HIS A 252 5.27 -12.75 -5.26
N THR A 253 4.61 -13.82 -4.81
CA THR A 253 3.82 -14.71 -5.64
C THR A 253 2.40 -14.88 -5.09
N PHE A 254 1.46 -15.38 -5.91
CA PHE A 254 0.12 -15.77 -5.45
C PHE A 254 0.17 -16.78 -4.30
N GLY A 255 1.08 -17.76 -4.38
CA GLY A 255 1.23 -18.78 -3.34
C GLY A 255 1.60 -18.16 -1.98
N ASN A 256 2.58 -17.26 -1.97
CA ASN A 256 3.01 -16.59 -0.73
C ASN A 256 1.98 -15.57 -0.22
N ALA A 257 1.22 -14.95 -1.11
CA ALA A 257 0.15 -14.02 -0.77
C ALA A 257 -1.18 -14.72 -0.43
N SER A 258 -1.32 -16.03 -0.60
CA SER A 258 -2.57 -16.76 -0.38
C SER A 258 -3.16 -16.54 1.02
N PHE A 259 -4.46 -16.76 1.18
CA PHE A 259 -5.11 -16.62 2.49
C PHE A 259 -4.56 -17.58 3.54
N ALA A 260 -4.07 -18.75 3.12
CA ALA A 260 -3.44 -19.72 4.01
C ALA A 260 -2.04 -19.26 4.49
N ASN A 261 -1.25 -18.66 3.60
CA ASN A 261 0.17 -18.37 3.86
C ASN A 261 0.43 -16.95 4.39
N ALA A 262 -0.50 -16.03 4.21
CA ALA A 262 -0.34 -14.64 4.65
C ALA A 262 -1.60 -14.09 5.35
N PRO A 263 -2.08 -14.73 6.44
CA PRO A 263 -3.33 -14.35 7.09
C PRO A 263 -3.26 -12.98 7.78
N LEU A 264 -2.10 -12.57 8.28
CA LEU A 264 -1.95 -11.31 9.04
C LEU A 264 -2.07 -10.08 8.14
N GLN A 265 -1.61 -10.16 6.88
CA GLN A 265 -1.81 -9.10 5.90
C GLN A 265 -3.32 -8.83 5.69
N LYS A 266 -4.12 -9.89 5.61
CA LYS A 266 -5.56 -9.81 5.33
C LYS A 266 -6.36 -9.18 6.47
N THR A 267 -5.85 -9.21 7.70
CA THR A 267 -6.52 -8.55 8.83
C THR A 267 -6.67 -7.04 8.64
N GLN A 268 -5.83 -6.44 7.79
CA GLN A 268 -5.85 -5.01 7.49
C GLN A 268 -6.82 -4.66 6.35
N TRP A 269 -7.26 -5.63 5.53
CA TRP A 269 -8.10 -5.37 4.37
C TRP A 269 -9.49 -4.82 4.72
N LYS A 270 -10.00 -5.10 5.91
CA LYS A 270 -11.25 -4.53 6.40
C LYS A 270 -11.26 -2.99 6.51
N TYR A 271 -10.10 -2.36 6.41
CA TYR A 271 -9.95 -0.90 6.48
C TYR A 271 -9.83 -0.21 5.12
N VAL A 272 -9.95 -0.96 4.03
CA VAL A 272 -9.92 -0.43 2.66
C VAL A 272 -11.22 -0.74 1.92
N THR A 273 -11.41 -0.10 0.78
CA THR A 273 -12.57 -0.35 -0.11
C THR A 273 -12.18 -1.18 -1.31
N ASP A 274 -10.89 -1.18 -1.66
CA ASP A 274 -10.37 -1.74 -2.90
C ASP A 274 -9.12 -2.57 -2.65
N ILE A 275 -8.96 -3.64 -3.41
CA ILE A 275 -7.75 -4.46 -3.43
C ILE A 275 -7.20 -4.48 -4.86
N PHE A 276 -5.96 -4.02 -5.02
CA PHE A 276 -5.17 -4.15 -6.23
C PHE A 276 -4.33 -5.41 -6.15
N ILE A 277 -4.48 -6.34 -7.11
CA ILE A 277 -3.75 -7.62 -7.12
C ILE A 277 -2.88 -7.68 -8.37
N GLU A 278 -1.55 -7.60 -8.18
CA GLU A 278 -0.55 -7.76 -9.23
C GLU A 278 0.60 -8.63 -8.72
N LEU A 279 0.53 -9.94 -8.94
CA LEU A 279 1.51 -10.95 -8.51
C LEU A 279 1.81 -11.96 -9.61
N SER A 280 1.26 -11.76 -10.79
CA SER A 280 1.25 -12.73 -11.87
C SER A 280 2.64 -13.01 -12.43
N THR A 281 3.49 -11.98 -12.48
CA THR A 281 4.84 -12.07 -13.08
C THR A 281 5.72 -13.12 -12.40
N ASN A 282 5.77 -13.15 -11.07
CA ASN A 282 6.55 -14.14 -10.34
C ASN A 282 5.79 -15.45 -10.08
N SER A 283 4.51 -15.48 -10.40
CA SER A 283 3.65 -16.67 -10.22
C SER A 283 3.56 -17.55 -11.48
N MET A 284 4.18 -17.15 -12.59
CA MET A 284 4.25 -17.95 -13.81
C MET A 284 4.94 -19.30 -13.52
N PRO A 285 4.26 -20.45 -13.69
CA PRO A 285 4.90 -21.74 -13.51
C PRO A 285 6.07 -21.95 -14.51
N SER A 286 7.15 -22.54 -14.04
CA SER A 286 8.35 -22.80 -14.86
C SER A 286 8.15 -23.95 -15.87
N SER A 287 7.16 -24.83 -15.66
CA SER A 287 6.88 -25.99 -16.50
C SER A 287 5.38 -26.20 -16.71
N GLY A 288 5.03 -27.03 -17.67
CA GLY A 288 3.64 -27.34 -18.01
C GLY A 288 3.19 -26.73 -19.33
N THR A 289 2.05 -27.18 -19.82
CA THR A 289 1.36 -26.64 -20.99
C THR A 289 0.76 -25.25 -20.69
N VAL A 290 0.39 -24.52 -21.73
CA VAL A 290 -0.33 -23.22 -21.58
C VAL A 290 -1.57 -23.37 -20.68
N ALA A 291 -2.35 -24.43 -20.87
CA ALA A 291 -3.56 -24.65 -20.10
C ALA A 291 -3.30 -24.89 -18.60
N GLU A 292 -2.27 -25.69 -18.28
CA GLU A 292 -1.89 -25.99 -16.88
C GLU A 292 -1.34 -24.75 -16.18
N ARG A 293 -0.47 -23.99 -16.85
CA ARG A 293 0.09 -22.72 -16.33
C ARG A 293 -1.02 -21.70 -16.11
N LEU A 294 -1.92 -21.54 -17.08
CA LEU A 294 -3.07 -20.64 -16.97
C LEU A 294 -3.96 -21.02 -15.79
N ALA A 295 -4.30 -22.31 -15.65
CA ALA A 295 -5.12 -22.77 -14.53
C ALA A 295 -4.47 -22.47 -13.17
N SER A 296 -3.15 -22.63 -13.05
CA SER A 296 -2.41 -22.29 -11.83
C SER A 296 -2.47 -20.80 -11.50
N LEU A 297 -2.29 -19.92 -12.50
CA LEU A 297 -2.37 -18.48 -12.33
C LEU A 297 -3.78 -18.03 -11.95
N GLN A 298 -4.79 -18.58 -12.62
CA GLN A 298 -6.20 -18.31 -12.32
C GLN A 298 -6.56 -18.73 -10.90
N ALA A 299 -6.16 -19.95 -10.48
CA ALA A 299 -6.42 -20.43 -9.12
C ALA A 299 -5.80 -19.52 -8.05
N GLY A 300 -4.54 -19.10 -8.25
CA GLY A 300 -3.87 -18.20 -7.31
C GLY A 300 -4.52 -16.82 -7.21
N TRP A 301 -4.90 -16.23 -8.35
CA TRP A 301 -5.60 -14.94 -8.34
C TRP A 301 -7.00 -15.06 -7.72
N LEU A 302 -7.74 -16.14 -8.06
CA LEU A 302 -9.09 -16.38 -7.52
C LEU A 302 -9.10 -16.63 -6.02
N ASP A 303 -8.06 -17.24 -5.43
CA ASP A 303 -7.92 -17.37 -3.98
C ASP A 303 -7.94 -15.99 -3.31
N LEU A 304 -7.12 -15.06 -3.80
CA LEU A 304 -7.07 -13.70 -3.27
C LEU A 304 -8.37 -12.93 -3.52
N ALA A 305 -8.91 -13.02 -4.73
CA ALA A 305 -10.11 -12.29 -5.12
C ALA A 305 -11.35 -12.76 -4.32
N ASN A 306 -11.55 -14.06 -4.20
CA ASN A 306 -12.67 -14.62 -3.43
C ASN A 306 -12.55 -14.26 -1.95
N GLY A 307 -11.35 -14.38 -1.38
CA GLY A 307 -11.12 -13.99 0.01
C GLY A 307 -11.34 -12.49 0.25
N ALA A 308 -10.86 -11.62 -0.66
CA ALA A 308 -11.10 -10.19 -0.58
C ALA A 308 -12.60 -9.86 -0.63
N ARG A 309 -13.34 -10.47 -1.55
CA ARG A 309 -14.80 -10.27 -1.70
C ARG A 309 -15.60 -10.77 -0.51
N ALA A 310 -15.07 -11.68 0.30
CA ALA A 310 -15.70 -12.14 1.55
C ALA A 310 -15.51 -11.15 2.71
N ILE A 311 -14.60 -10.17 2.58
CA ILE A 311 -14.36 -9.17 3.61
C ILE A 311 -15.32 -8.01 3.44
N ILE A 312 -15.93 -7.60 4.54
CA ILE A 312 -16.76 -6.40 4.61
C ILE A 312 -15.89 -5.20 4.99
N GLY A 313 -15.82 -4.22 4.12
CA GLY A 313 -15.06 -2.99 4.27
C GLY A 313 -15.79 -1.91 5.09
N PRO A 314 -15.22 -0.69 5.15
CA PRO A 314 -15.65 0.38 6.06
C PRO A 314 -17.11 0.84 5.88
N TYR A 315 -17.69 0.62 4.71
CA TYR A 315 -19.07 1.05 4.38
C TYR A 315 -20.10 -0.08 4.45
N GLY A 316 -19.77 -1.21 5.06
CA GLY A 316 -20.64 -2.38 5.10
C GLY A 316 -20.81 -3.07 3.74
N LYS A 317 -19.92 -2.75 2.78
CA LYS A 317 -19.88 -3.36 1.45
C LYS A 317 -18.68 -4.28 1.32
N ARG A 318 -18.76 -5.29 0.44
CA ARG A 318 -17.61 -6.11 0.09
C ARG A 318 -16.48 -5.26 -0.52
N LEU A 319 -15.28 -5.75 -0.47
CA LEU A 319 -14.17 -5.11 -1.18
C LEU A 319 -14.32 -5.27 -2.70
N ARG A 320 -13.90 -4.25 -3.43
CA ARG A 320 -13.78 -4.29 -4.89
C ARG A 320 -12.39 -4.82 -5.24
N VAL A 321 -12.33 -5.69 -6.23
CA VAL A 321 -11.10 -6.37 -6.65
C VAL A 321 -10.70 -5.91 -8.04
N HIS A 322 -9.47 -5.48 -8.18
CA HIS A 322 -8.92 -4.93 -9.40
C HIS A 322 -7.89 -5.88 -9.99
N PHE A 323 -8.03 -6.20 -11.27
CA PHE A 323 -7.14 -7.06 -12.03
C PHE A 323 -6.19 -6.23 -12.89
N PHE A 324 -4.91 -6.60 -12.88
CA PHE A 324 -3.87 -6.02 -13.70
C PHE A 324 -3.25 -7.08 -14.59
N ASP A 325 -2.89 -6.72 -15.82
CA ASP A 325 -2.20 -7.62 -16.74
C ASP A 325 -0.89 -8.14 -16.14
N MET A 326 -0.55 -9.36 -16.50
CA MET A 326 0.82 -9.84 -16.42
C MET A 326 1.66 -9.12 -17.48
N LEU A 327 2.68 -8.39 -17.02
CA LEU A 327 3.52 -7.59 -17.90
C LEU A 327 4.45 -8.48 -18.73
N LYS A 328 4.86 -7.97 -19.90
CA LYS A 328 5.91 -8.56 -20.73
C LYS A 328 7.21 -8.67 -19.93
N ARG A 329 7.96 -9.72 -20.23
CA ARG A 329 9.38 -9.91 -19.87
C ARG A 329 10.11 -10.42 -21.08
N ASP A 330 11.38 -10.06 -21.24
CA ASP A 330 12.15 -10.50 -22.40
C ASP A 330 12.19 -12.04 -22.49
N SER A 331 12.38 -12.71 -21.35
CA SER A 331 12.38 -14.18 -21.30
C SER A 331 11.04 -14.79 -21.67
N TYR A 332 9.91 -14.14 -21.37
CA TYR A 332 8.57 -14.64 -21.72
C TYR A 332 8.32 -14.53 -23.22
N GLU A 333 8.77 -13.46 -23.84
CA GLU A 333 8.60 -13.28 -25.28
C GLU A 333 9.45 -14.24 -26.11
N LEU A 334 10.56 -14.73 -25.55
CA LEU A 334 11.42 -15.74 -26.19
C LEU A 334 10.89 -17.19 -26.03
N ASP A 335 10.09 -17.43 -25.01
CA ASP A 335 9.43 -18.75 -24.76
C ASP A 335 7.97 -18.68 -25.19
N ALA A 336 7.63 -19.35 -26.28
CA ALA A 336 6.27 -19.35 -26.83
C ALA A 336 5.20 -19.80 -25.81
N THR A 337 5.52 -20.80 -24.96
CA THR A 337 4.57 -21.29 -23.95
C THR A 337 4.33 -20.23 -22.86
N GLN A 338 5.35 -19.53 -22.40
CA GLN A 338 5.23 -18.47 -21.42
C GLN A 338 4.48 -17.26 -21.99
N ARG A 339 4.84 -16.86 -23.22
CA ARG A 339 4.15 -15.77 -23.91
C ARG A 339 2.67 -16.07 -24.09
N ASP A 340 2.34 -17.25 -24.61
CA ASP A 340 0.95 -17.63 -24.89
C ASP A 340 0.16 -17.79 -23.57
N THR A 341 0.78 -18.27 -22.49
CA THR A 341 0.18 -18.28 -21.15
C THR A 341 -0.13 -16.87 -20.65
N ARG A 342 0.83 -15.94 -20.79
CA ARG A 342 0.63 -14.52 -20.42
C ARG A 342 -0.53 -13.90 -21.17
N LEU A 343 -0.58 -14.09 -22.51
CA LEU A 343 -1.67 -13.58 -23.34
C LEU A 343 -3.02 -14.17 -22.94
N ALA A 344 -3.07 -15.47 -22.67
CA ALA A 344 -4.31 -16.14 -22.21
C ALA A 344 -4.76 -15.62 -20.83
N TYR A 345 -3.81 -15.40 -19.91
CA TYR A 345 -4.11 -14.83 -18.58
C TYR A 345 -4.64 -13.40 -18.69
N ASN A 346 -4.03 -12.55 -19.51
CA ASN A 346 -4.48 -11.19 -19.73
C ASN A 346 -5.87 -11.15 -20.40
N ALA A 347 -6.12 -12.04 -21.37
CA ALA A 347 -7.44 -12.18 -22.00
C ALA A 347 -8.53 -12.61 -21.01
N TRP A 348 -8.18 -13.53 -20.07
CA TRP A 348 -9.10 -13.91 -18.99
C TRP A 348 -9.38 -12.75 -18.04
N GLY A 349 -8.36 -11.95 -17.69
CA GLY A 349 -8.51 -10.71 -16.93
C GLY A 349 -9.41 -9.70 -17.62
N ALA A 350 -9.23 -9.50 -18.94
CA ALA A 350 -10.06 -8.63 -19.75
C ALA A 350 -11.54 -9.07 -19.82
N ALA A 351 -11.81 -10.37 -19.66
CA ALA A 351 -13.14 -10.95 -19.43
C ALA A 351 -13.60 -10.84 -17.97
N PHE A 352 -12.89 -10.06 -17.14
CA PHE A 352 -13.13 -9.83 -15.72
C PHE A 352 -13.00 -11.07 -14.82
N ALA A 353 -12.09 -11.98 -15.18
CA ALA A 353 -11.69 -13.07 -14.31
C ALA A 353 -12.89 -13.82 -13.70
N ASP A 354 -13.71 -14.41 -14.55
CA ASP A 354 -14.94 -15.14 -14.18
C ASP A 354 -15.93 -14.32 -13.33
N GLY A 355 -15.97 -12.99 -13.55
CA GLY A 355 -16.85 -12.08 -12.83
C GLY A 355 -16.37 -11.73 -11.42
N LYS A 356 -15.12 -12.07 -11.06
CA LYS A 356 -14.55 -11.75 -9.75
C LYS A 356 -13.79 -10.41 -9.74
N ALA A 357 -13.32 -9.92 -10.89
CA ALA A 357 -12.76 -8.59 -11.00
C ALA A 357 -13.86 -7.53 -11.14
N ASP A 358 -13.76 -6.43 -10.41
CA ASP A 358 -14.61 -5.25 -10.55
C ASP A 358 -14.03 -4.26 -11.56
N ALA A 359 -12.71 -4.29 -11.78
CA ALA A 359 -12.00 -3.54 -12.81
C ALA A 359 -10.89 -4.38 -13.44
N TYR A 360 -10.59 -4.04 -14.70
CA TYR A 360 -9.46 -4.58 -15.45
C TYR A 360 -8.60 -3.43 -15.98
N TYR A 361 -7.29 -3.58 -15.87
CA TYR A 361 -6.31 -2.60 -16.31
C TYR A 361 -5.35 -3.24 -17.33
N ASN A 362 -5.39 -2.78 -18.57
CA ASN A 362 -4.48 -3.23 -19.63
C ASN A 362 -3.09 -2.60 -19.47
N THR A 363 -2.42 -2.95 -18.38
CA THR A 363 -1.10 -2.39 -18.03
C THR A 363 0.00 -2.88 -18.95
N ASP A 364 -0.15 -4.04 -19.59
CA ASP A 364 0.80 -4.58 -20.57
C ASP A 364 0.89 -3.75 -21.86
N SER A 365 -0.15 -2.98 -22.19
CA SER A 365 -0.22 -2.16 -23.41
C SER A 365 0.86 -1.08 -23.52
N VAL A 366 1.39 -0.61 -22.38
CA VAL A 366 2.43 0.43 -22.34
C VAL A 366 3.85 -0.12 -22.21
N VAL A 367 3.99 -1.45 -22.10
CA VAL A 367 5.30 -2.10 -21.97
C VAL A 367 5.84 -2.50 -23.34
N THR A 368 7.07 -2.09 -23.65
CA THR A 368 7.79 -2.45 -24.87
C THR A 368 8.96 -3.40 -24.60
N ILE A 369 9.35 -4.18 -25.60
CA ILE A 369 10.52 -5.04 -25.56
C ILE A 369 11.69 -4.30 -26.22
N PRO A 370 12.92 -4.33 -25.65
CA PRO A 370 13.30 -4.95 -24.38
C PRO A 370 12.73 -4.26 -23.16
N VAL A 371 12.45 -5.05 -22.11
CA VAL A 371 11.88 -4.53 -20.85
C VAL A 371 13.03 -4.06 -19.96
N GLY A 372 13.10 -2.76 -19.71
CA GLY A 372 14.08 -2.15 -18.80
C GLY A 372 15.53 -2.59 -19.02
N SER A 373 16.35 -2.47 -18.00
CA SER A 373 17.79 -2.81 -18.07
C SER A 373 18.09 -4.29 -17.83
N ASP A 374 17.21 -5.01 -17.15
CA ASP A 374 17.38 -6.41 -16.75
C ASP A 374 16.41 -7.38 -17.46
N GLY A 375 15.63 -6.87 -18.40
CA GLY A 375 14.64 -7.66 -19.16
C GLY A 375 13.40 -8.09 -18.36
N ILE A 376 13.24 -7.56 -17.14
CA ILE A 376 12.18 -7.93 -16.22
C ILE A 376 11.41 -6.70 -15.71
N HIS A 377 12.16 -5.73 -15.18
CA HIS A 377 11.58 -4.58 -14.50
C HIS A 377 11.43 -3.41 -15.46
N ILE A 378 10.24 -2.82 -15.45
CA ILE A 378 9.94 -1.66 -16.31
C ILE A 378 10.66 -0.41 -15.80
N ALA A 379 11.19 0.38 -16.73
CA ALA A 379 11.86 1.63 -16.39
C ALA A 379 10.91 2.66 -15.80
N LYS A 380 11.43 3.63 -15.04
CA LYS A 380 10.68 4.74 -14.43
C LYS A 380 9.68 5.41 -15.38
N ALA A 381 10.09 5.68 -16.61
CA ALA A 381 9.21 6.33 -17.59
C ALA A 381 7.95 5.51 -17.87
N VAL A 382 8.08 4.17 -17.91
CA VAL A 382 6.95 3.25 -18.10
C VAL A 382 6.06 3.20 -16.85
N HIS A 383 6.63 3.24 -15.65
CA HIS A 383 5.83 3.36 -14.41
C HIS A 383 4.98 4.64 -14.41
N ILE A 384 5.55 5.77 -14.84
CA ILE A 384 4.86 7.06 -14.94
C ILE A 384 3.74 6.96 -15.99
N GLN A 385 4.06 6.43 -17.18
CA GLN A 385 3.10 6.28 -18.27
C GLN A 385 1.95 5.36 -17.87
N MET A 386 2.24 4.20 -17.29
CA MET A 386 1.23 3.23 -16.82
C MET A 386 0.29 3.86 -15.79
N ALA A 387 0.83 4.64 -14.85
CA ALA A 387 0.04 5.35 -13.87
C ALA A 387 -0.92 6.35 -14.55
N ALA A 388 -0.40 7.20 -15.45
CA ALA A 388 -1.14 8.28 -16.08
C ALA A 388 -2.15 7.80 -17.13
N ASP A 389 -1.75 6.86 -17.98
CA ASP A 389 -2.52 6.49 -19.18
C ASP A 389 -3.47 5.31 -18.93
N VAL A 390 -3.20 4.46 -17.92
CA VAL A 390 -3.97 3.24 -17.67
C VAL A 390 -4.67 3.26 -16.32
N ILE A 391 -3.90 3.45 -15.23
CA ILE A 391 -4.44 3.23 -13.88
C ILE A 391 -5.34 4.38 -13.46
N VAL A 392 -4.89 5.64 -13.58
CA VAL A 392 -5.67 6.81 -13.18
C VAL A 392 -7.01 6.86 -13.92
N PRO A 393 -7.07 6.79 -15.27
CA PRO A 393 -8.35 6.81 -15.99
C PRO A 393 -9.28 5.66 -15.60
N GLY A 394 -8.72 4.46 -15.42
CA GLY A 394 -9.49 3.27 -15.04
C GLY A 394 -10.01 3.32 -13.60
N TYR A 395 -9.34 4.06 -12.71
CA TYR A 395 -9.73 4.16 -11.30
C TYR A 395 -10.73 5.28 -11.00
N ILE A 396 -10.88 6.28 -11.88
CA ILE A 396 -11.80 7.43 -11.65
C ILE A 396 -13.20 6.99 -11.20
N PRO A 397 -13.87 5.99 -11.80
CA PRO A 397 -15.19 5.56 -11.35
C PRO A 397 -15.21 5.06 -9.91
N PHE A 398 -14.10 4.47 -9.46
CA PHE A 398 -13.94 3.88 -8.12
C PHE A 398 -13.62 4.90 -7.02
N LEU A 399 -13.47 6.18 -7.34
CA LEU A 399 -13.42 7.26 -6.35
C LEU A 399 -14.70 7.35 -5.51
N ASN A 400 -15.82 6.88 -6.04
CA ASN A 400 -17.04 6.63 -5.29
C ASN A 400 -16.97 5.22 -4.67
N PRO A 401 -16.89 5.07 -3.33
CA PRO A 401 -16.79 3.76 -2.70
C PRO A 401 -18.06 2.91 -2.83
N PHE A 402 -19.15 3.45 -3.34
CA PHE A 402 -20.41 2.74 -3.63
C PHE A 402 -20.58 2.34 -5.10
N TYR A 403 -19.58 2.61 -5.94
CA TYR A 403 -19.63 2.18 -7.35
C TYR A 403 -19.24 0.71 -7.49
N PHE A 404 -20.15 -0.11 -7.94
CA PHE A 404 -19.96 -1.53 -8.26
C PHE A 404 -20.44 -1.78 -9.69
N PRO A 405 -19.54 -1.88 -10.67
CA PRO A 405 -19.91 -1.92 -12.09
C PRO A 405 -20.68 -3.19 -12.50
N ARG A 406 -20.63 -4.22 -11.66
CA ARG A 406 -21.28 -5.52 -11.89
C ARG A 406 -22.38 -5.86 -10.89
N GLY A 407 -22.83 -4.87 -10.12
CA GLY A 407 -23.75 -5.06 -9.00
C GLY A 407 -23.06 -5.65 -7.77
N GLU A 408 -23.82 -5.79 -6.68
CA GLU A 408 -23.37 -6.40 -5.42
C GLU A 408 -23.76 -7.87 -5.33
#